data_3d12ab6d72b2e75582f0edbee8736a56
#
_entry.id   3d12ab6d72b2e75582f0edbee8736a56
#
_cell.length_a   1.000
_cell.length_b   1.000
_cell.length_c   1.000
_cell.angle_alpha   90.00
_cell.angle_beta   90.00
_cell.angle_gamma   90.00
#
_symmetry.space_group_name_H-M   'P 1'
#
loop_
_entity.id
_entity.type
_entity.pdbx_description
1 polymer ?
#
loop_
_entity_poly.entity_id
_entity_poly.type
_entity_poly.pdbx_seq_one_letter_code
_entity_poly.pdbx_strand_id
1 'polypeptide(L)'
;VVKPIMSSSGKGQSTVKSQPDIDAAWNYAQEGGRTGAGKVIIEGFIDFDYEITQLTVRHVDGVSFLDPIGHVQVDGDYRQSWQPQPMNDKALQGSREIAEKVTGALGGQGIFGVELFIRGDDVIFSEVSPRPHDTGMVTMISQDLSQFAIHARAILGLPIPDIRTHGPSDRKSTR
;
A
#
# COMPACT_ATOMS: atom_id res chain seq x y z
N VAL A 1 16.16 -8.37 -1.83
CA VAL A 1 14.87 -9.06 -1.78
C VAL A 1 14.52 -9.54 -3.17
N VAL A 2 14.07 -10.78 -3.32
CA VAL A 2 13.54 -11.34 -4.57
C VAL A 2 12.03 -11.50 -4.41
N LYS A 3 11.27 -10.98 -5.38
CA LYS A 3 9.80 -11.01 -5.38
C LYS A 3 9.27 -11.54 -6.70
N PRO A 4 8.12 -12.26 -6.72
CA PRO A 4 7.36 -12.46 -7.96
C PRO A 4 6.90 -11.12 -8.53
N ILE A 5 6.65 -11.06 -9.83
CA ILE A 5 6.07 -9.85 -10.47
C ILE A 5 4.69 -9.53 -9.91
N MET A 6 3.90 -10.55 -9.58
CA MET A 6 2.57 -10.40 -8.99
C MET A 6 2.34 -11.50 -7.96
N SER A 7 2.08 -11.09 -6.73
CA SER A 7 1.73 -11.99 -5.62
C SER A 7 0.81 -11.28 -4.63
N SER A 8 0.49 -11.91 -3.52
CA SER A 8 -0.23 -11.28 -2.39
C SER A 8 0.32 -11.83 -1.08
N SER A 9 0.27 -11.02 -0.03
CA SER A 9 0.69 -11.38 1.32
C SER A 9 2.14 -11.93 1.36
N GLY A 10 3.05 -11.32 0.60
CA GLY A 10 4.47 -11.70 0.58
C GLY A 10 4.78 -13.09 0.02
N LYS A 11 3.80 -13.81 -0.57
CA LYS A 11 4.03 -15.15 -1.13
C LYS A 11 5.07 -15.11 -2.24
N GLY A 12 6.06 -15.99 -2.14
CA GLY A 12 7.17 -16.04 -3.10
C GLY A 12 8.26 -14.99 -2.86
N GLN A 13 8.12 -14.11 -1.85
CA GLN A 13 9.14 -13.13 -1.50
C GLN A 13 10.20 -13.75 -0.58
N SER A 14 11.48 -13.47 -0.85
CA SER A 14 12.61 -13.92 -0.05
C SER A 14 13.68 -12.85 0.10
N THR A 15 14.30 -12.79 1.26
CA THR A 15 15.52 -11.99 1.46
C THR A 15 16.73 -12.88 1.23
N VAL A 16 17.53 -12.55 0.22
CA VAL A 16 18.79 -13.23 -0.09
C VAL A 16 19.89 -12.58 0.74
N LYS A 17 20.51 -13.35 1.63
CA LYS A 17 21.61 -12.89 2.49
C LYS A 17 22.97 -13.36 2.01
N SER A 18 22.99 -14.43 1.20
CA SER A 18 24.21 -15.06 0.72
C SER A 18 24.01 -15.71 -0.65
N GLN A 19 25.11 -16.00 -1.36
CA GLN A 19 25.07 -16.65 -2.67
C GLN A 19 24.28 -17.99 -2.69
N PRO A 20 24.39 -18.88 -1.72
CA PRO A 20 23.60 -20.12 -1.68
C PRO A 20 22.09 -19.92 -1.62
N ASP A 21 21.59 -18.75 -1.17
CA ASP A 21 20.15 -18.50 -1.03
C ASP A 21 19.46 -18.21 -2.37
N ILE A 22 20.22 -17.92 -3.43
CA ILE A 22 19.70 -17.40 -4.71
C ILE A 22 18.76 -18.39 -5.36
N ASP A 23 19.17 -19.67 -5.50
CA ASP A 23 18.38 -20.68 -6.18
C ASP A 23 17.08 -20.96 -5.42
N ALA A 24 17.13 -21.01 -4.09
CA ALA A 24 15.95 -21.17 -3.25
C ALA A 24 14.99 -20.00 -3.38
N ALA A 25 15.51 -18.77 -3.37
CA ALA A 25 14.71 -17.55 -3.54
C ALA A 25 14.07 -17.49 -4.93
N TRP A 26 14.81 -17.87 -5.97
CA TRP A 26 14.28 -17.96 -7.34
C TRP A 26 13.10 -18.94 -7.44
N ASN A 27 13.32 -20.19 -6.97
CA ASN A 27 12.30 -21.22 -7.02
C ASN A 27 11.05 -20.84 -6.24
N TYR A 28 11.22 -20.30 -5.02
CA TYR A 28 10.09 -19.84 -4.22
C TYR A 28 9.32 -18.70 -4.89
N ALA A 29 10.01 -17.78 -5.58
CA ALA A 29 9.35 -16.71 -6.33
C ALA A 29 8.55 -17.24 -7.53
N GLN A 30 8.99 -18.33 -8.18
CA GLN A 30 8.22 -18.97 -9.27
C GLN A 30 6.95 -19.66 -8.74
N GLU A 31 7.03 -20.32 -7.59
CA GLU A 31 5.90 -21.04 -6.97
C GLU A 31 4.87 -20.08 -6.37
N GLY A 32 5.32 -18.98 -5.75
CA GLY A 32 4.46 -17.99 -5.08
C GLY A 32 3.82 -16.96 -6.00
N GLY A 33 4.28 -16.85 -7.25
CA GLY A 33 3.78 -15.90 -8.22
C GLY A 33 2.42 -16.28 -8.80
N ARG A 34 1.56 -15.28 -9.05
CA ARG A 34 0.29 -15.49 -9.75
C ARG A 34 0.44 -15.46 -11.28
N THR A 35 1.42 -14.73 -11.77
CA THR A 35 1.73 -14.56 -13.20
C THR A 35 3.23 -14.33 -13.36
N GLY A 36 3.72 -14.37 -14.60
CA GLY A 36 5.09 -13.98 -14.92
C GLY A 36 6.14 -15.03 -14.59
N ALA A 37 5.80 -16.32 -14.72
CA ALA A 37 6.79 -17.39 -14.61
C ALA A 37 8.04 -17.09 -15.44
N GLY A 38 9.23 -17.32 -14.85
CA GLY A 38 10.52 -16.98 -15.46
C GLY A 38 10.97 -15.52 -15.25
N LYS A 39 10.22 -14.71 -14.47
CA LYS A 39 10.58 -13.32 -14.15
C LYS A 39 10.42 -13.04 -12.65
N VAL A 40 11.30 -12.22 -12.12
CA VAL A 40 11.27 -11.73 -10.73
C VAL A 40 11.66 -10.26 -10.68
N ILE A 41 11.28 -9.59 -9.60
CA ILE A 41 11.79 -8.28 -9.22
C ILE A 41 12.90 -8.50 -8.21
N ILE A 42 14.03 -7.82 -8.39
CA ILE A 42 15.15 -7.82 -7.45
C ILE A 42 15.29 -6.41 -6.90
N GLU A 43 15.17 -6.28 -5.59
CA GLU A 43 15.22 -5.02 -4.87
C GLU A 43 16.30 -5.04 -3.79
N GLY A 44 16.89 -3.87 -3.50
CA GLY A 44 17.69 -3.69 -2.29
C GLY A 44 16.82 -3.89 -1.04
N PHE A 45 17.41 -4.43 0.02
CA PHE A 45 16.75 -4.40 1.32
C PHE A 45 16.67 -2.96 1.82
N ILE A 46 15.48 -2.53 2.22
CA ILE A 46 15.24 -1.20 2.75
C ILE A 46 15.11 -1.29 4.26
N ASP A 47 15.98 -0.56 4.96
CA ASP A 47 15.83 -0.30 6.39
C ASP A 47 14.96 0.96 6.54
N PHE A 48 13.86 0.85 7.29
CA PHE A 48 12.86 1.90 7.43
C PHE A 48 12.37 2.03 8.87
N ASP A 49 11.85 3.20 9.22
CA ASP A 49 11.31 3.46 10.55
C ASP A 49 9.91 2.88 10.71
N TYR A 50 9.06 3.03 9.68
CA TYR A 50 7.69 2.49 9.63
C TYR A 50 7.15 2.43 8.21
N GLU A 51 6.09 1.64 8.04
CA GLU A 51 5.33 1.53 6.79
C GLU A 51 4.01 2.29 6.88
N ILE A 52 3.59 2.83 5.74
CA ILE A 52 2.25 3.39 5.57
C ILE A 52 1.57 2.87 4.33
N THR A 53 0.25 2.90 4.35
CA THR A 53 -0.58 2.87 3.14
C THR A 53 -1.16 4.26 2.90
N GLN A 54 -0.79 4.87 1.77
CA GLN A 54 -1.42 6.09 1.28
C GLN A 54 -2.58 5.71 0.37
N LEU A 55 -3.81 5.69 0.91
CA LEU A 55 -5.00 5.51 0.10
C LEU A 55 -5.17 6.74 -0.80
N THR A 56 -5.14 6.47 -2.11
CA THR A 56 -5.20 7.49 -3.16
C THR A 56 -6.42 7.22 -4.03
N VAL A 57 -7.22 8.24 -4.27
CA VAL A 57 -8.48 8.14 -5.01
C VAL A 57 -8.34 8.90 -6.32
N ARG A 58 -8.47 8.22 -7.45
CA ARG A 58 -8.58 8.86 -8.77
C ARG A 58 -10.04 8.91 -9.16
N HIS A 59 -10.54 10.11 -9.46
CA HIS A 59 -11.94 10.35 -9.74
C HIS A 59 -12.12 11.41 -10.85
N VAL A 60 -13.34 11.72 -11.22
CA VAL A 60 -13.65 12.62 -12.34
C VAL A 60 -13.07 14.03 -12.18
N ASP A 61 -12.95 14.52 -10.94
CA ASP A 61 -12.45 15.86 -10.63
C ASP A 61 -10.94 15.90 -10.32
N GLY A 62 -10.25 14.76 -10.39
CA GLY A 62 -8.81 14.69 -10.14
C GLY A 62 -8.36 13.57 -9.20
N VAL A 63 -7.49 13.90 -8.25
CA VAL A 63 -6.92 12.97 -7.27
C VAL A 63 -7.14 13.49 -5.86
N SER A 64 -7.63 12.62 -4.98
CA SER A 64 -7.79 12.90 -3.55
C SER A 64 -6.97 11.91 -2.72
N PHE A 65 -6.45 12.37 -1.58
CA PHE A 65 -5.68 11.55 -0.65
C PHE A 65 -6.42 11.45 0.67
N LEU A 66 -6.53 10.23 1.20
CA LEU A 66 -6.97 10.04 2.57
C LEU A 66 -5.80 10.29 3.52
N ASP A 67 -6.10 10.45 4.80
CA ASP A 67 -5.06 10.49 5.82
C ASP A 67 -4.23 9.20 5.78
N PRO A 68 -2.90 9.28 5.95
CA PRO A 68 -2.03 8.12 5.87
C PRO A 68 -2.38 7.09 6.94
N ILE A 69 -2.31 5.82 6.57
CA ILE A 69 -2.60 4.70 7.45
C ILE A 69 -1.29 4.02 7.83
N GLY A 70 -0.98 4.03 9.12
CA GLY A 70 0.10 3.21 9.66
C GLY A 70 -0.37 1.77 9.83
N HIS A 71 0.53 0.80 9.64
CA HIS A 71 0.18 -0.60 9.81
C HIS A 71 1.36 -1.45 10.27
N VAL A 72 1.04 -2.63 10.75
CA VAL A 72 2.00 -3.68 11.09
C VAL A 72 1.63 -4.93 10.33
N GLN A 73 2.63 -5.50 9.66
CA GLN A 73 2.56 -6.81 9.03
C GLN A 73 3.50 -7.77 9.77
N VAL A 74 3.13 -9.04 9.85
CA VAL A 74 3.98 -10.11 10.37
C VAL A 74 3.93 -11.26 9.37
N ASP A 75 5.09 -11.67 8.89
CA ASP A 75 5.24 -12.72 7.86
C ASP A 75 4.40 -12.44 6.58
N GLY A 76 4.28 -11.16 6.20
CA GLY A 76 3.49 -10.71 5.07
C GLY A 76 1.98 -10.64 5.32
N ASP A 77 1.51 -10.97 6.52
CA ASP A 77 0.10 -10.88 6.90
C ASP A 77 -0.19 -9.60 7.67
N TYR A 78 -1.26 -8.91 7.27
CA TYR A 78 -1.80 -7.77 7.99
C TYR A 78 -2.18 -8.14 9.43
N ARG A 79 -1.74 -7.34 10.41
CA ARG A 79 -2.05 -7.54 11.83
C ARG A 79 -2.83 -6.38 12.44
N GLN A 80 -2.42 -5.16 12.18
CA GLN A 80 -3.03 -3.96 12.74
C GLN A 80 -2.85 -2.78 11.79
N SER A 81 -3.83 -1.88 11.76
CA SER A 81 -3.72 -0.56 11.15
C SER A 81 -4.34 0.50 12.01
N TRP A 82 -3.88 1.73 11.86
CA TRP A 82 -4.43 2.92 12.51
C TRP A 82 -4.42 4.11 11.57
N GLN A 83 -5.32 5.05 11.81
CA GLN A 83 -5.46 6.27 11.01
C GLN A 83 -5.87 7.45 11.92
N PRO A 84 -5.23 8.64 11.79
CA PRO A 84 -4.09 8.89 10.90
C PRO A 84 -2.77 8.34 11.47
N GLN A 85 -1.80 8.03 10.60
CA GLN A 85 -0.41 7.85 10.99
C GLN A 85 0.22 9.23 11.17
N PRO A 86 0.73 9.58 12.36
CA PRO A 86 1.49 10.81 12.54
C PRO A 86 2.77 10.79 11.67
N MET A 87 2.97 11.85 10.91
CA MET A 87 4.11 12.03 10.01
C MET A 87 4.59 13.47 10.06
N ASN A 88 5.85 13.70 9.71
CA ASN A 88 6.30 15.06 9.41
C ASN A 88 5.76 15.52 8.04
N ASP A 89 5.65 16.83 7.84
CA ASP A 89 5.05 17.42 6.64
C ASP A 89 5.78 17.02 5.36
N LYS A 90 7.12 16.88 5.41
CA LYS A 90 7.93 16.54 4.25
C LYS A 90 7.68 15.09 3.80
N ALA A 91 7.65 14.15 4.74
CA ALA A 91 7.31 12.74 4.45
C ALA A 91 5.85 12.61 3.98
N LEU A 92 4.92 13.35 4.56
CA LEU A 92 3.52 13.36 4.14
C LEU A 92 3.37 13.85 2.70
N GLN A 93 4.02 14.97 2.37
CA GLN A 93 3.98 15.50 1.02
C GLN A 93 4.65 14.54 0.02
N GLY A 94 5.84 14.03 0.32
CA GLY A 94 6.53 13.05 -0.51
C GLY A 94 5.70 11.78 -0.76
N SER A 95 4.97 11.32 0.25
CA SER A 95 4.05 10.18 0.12
C SER A 95 2.94 10.44 -0.89
N ARG A 96 2.33 11.63 -0.85
CA ARG A 96 1.29 12.03 -1.81
C ARG A 96 1.84 12.18 -3.23
N GLU A 97 3.01 12.80 -3.39
CA GLU A 97 3.65 12.98 -4.70
C GLU A 97 3.99 11.63 -5.37
N ILE A 98 4.54 10.68 -4.61
CA ILE A 98 4.83 9.33 -5.11
C ILE A 98 3.52 8.61 -5.46
N ALA A 99 2.52 8.67 -4.59
CA ALA A 99 1.24 8.03 -4.80
C ALA A 99 0.51 8.58 -6.03
N GLU A 100 0.51 9.89 -6.24
CA GLU A 100 -0.07 10.53 -7.42
C GLU A 100 0.64 10.08 -8.71
N LYS A 101 1.98 10.09 -8.70
CA LYS A 101 2.80 9.67 -9.84
C LYS A 101 2.55 8.21 -10.21
N VAL A 102 2.55 7.30 -9.22
CA VAL A 102 2.35 5.86 -9.44
C VAL A 102 0.94 5.58 -9.94
N THR A 103 -0.08 6.12 -9.29
CA THR A 103 -1.47 5.90 -9.69
C THR A 103 -1.79 6.58 -11.02
N GLY A 104 -1.14 7.72 -11.32
CA GLY A 104 -1.23 8.38 -12.62
C GLY A 104 -0.67 7.53 -13.76
N ALA A 105 0.45 6.85 -13.54
CA ALA A 105 1.06 5.93 -14.52
C ALA A 105 0.18 4.69 -14.78
N LEU A 106 -0.54 4.20 -13.77
CA LEU A 106 -1.48 3.09 -13.92
C LEU A 106 -2.77 3.51 -14.63
N GLY A 107 -3.22 4.74 -14.41
CA GLY A 107 -4.48 5.25 -14.96
C GLY A 107 -5.71 4.66 -14.28
N GLY A 108 -6.89 4.89 -14.89
CA GLY A 108 -8.19 4.44 -14.38
C GLY A 108 -8.72 5.29 -13.23
N GLN A 109 -9.94 4.98 -12.79
CA GLN A 109 -10.63 5.61 -11.66
C GLN A 109 -10.90 4.57 -10.57
N GLY A 110 -10.84 5.00 -9.32
CA GLY A 110 -11.02 4.14 -8.16
C GLY A 110 -10.05 4.47 -7.04
N ILE A 111 -10.02 3.63 -6.03
CA ILE A 111 -9.07 3.73 -4.93
C ILE A 111 -7.84 2.83 -5.18
N PHE A 112 -6.69 3.34 -4.77
CA PHE A 112 -5.40 2.64 -4.83
C PHE A 112 -4.79 2.64 -3.43
N GLY A 113 -4.36 1.48 -2.96
CA GLY A 113 -3.51 1.36 -1.78
C GLY A 113 -2.05 1.44 -2.21
N VAL A 114 -1.38 2.55 -1.91
CA VAL A 114 0.05 2.72 -2.21
C VAL A 114 0.83 2.51 -0.92
N GLU A 115 1.62 1.45 -0.87
CA GLU A 115 2.46 1.12 0.28
C GLU A 115 3.83 1.77 0.15
N LEU A 116 4.26 2.41 1.22
CA LEU A 116 5.45 3.25 1.28
C LEU A 116 6.24 2.96 2.55
N PHE A 117 7.55 2.84 2.43
CA PHE A 117 8.49 2.84 3.56
C PHE A 117 8.91 4.26 3.87
N ILE A 118 8.93 4.59 5.15
CA ILE A 118 9.34 5.90 5.65
C ILE A 118 10.62 5.76 6.46
N ARG A 119 11.62 6.57 6.13
CA ARG A 119 12.88 6.69 6.85
C ARG A 119 13.22 8.17 7.04
N GLY A 120 12.93 8.70 8.22
CA GLY A 120 13.04 10.14 8.48
C GLY A 120 12.16 10.94 7.53
N ASP A 121 12.78 11.69 6.63
CA ASP A 121 12.11 12.47 5.57
C ASP A 121 11.99 11.71 4.24
N ASP A 122 12.74 10.62 4.09
CA ASP A 122 12.75 9.84 2.86
C ASP A 122 11.51 8.97 2.75
N VAL A 123 10.90 8.98 1.56
CA VAL A 123 9.75 8.15 1.23
C VAL A 123 10.14 7.22 0.08
N ILE A 124 9.96 5.93 0.29
CA ILE A 124 10.38 4.89 -0.65
C ILE A 124 9.16 4.07 -1.04
N PHE A 125 8.91 3.95 -2.34
CA PHE A 125 7.83 3.13 -2.87
C PHE A 125 8.08 1.63 -2.62
N SER A 126 7.06 0.93 -2.11
CA SER A 126 7.07 -0.52 -1.92
C SER A 126 6.20 -1.23 -2.96
N GLU A 127 4.88 -1.02 -2.88
CA GLU A 127 3.95 -1.62 -3.84
C GLU A 127 2.68 -0.79 -4.03
N VAL A 128 1.88 -1.16 -5.03
CA VAL A 128 0.58 -0.55 -5.27
C VAL A 128 -0.48 -1.62 -5.53
N SER A 129 -1.61 -1.48 -4.85
CA SER A 129 -2.81 -2.28 -5.05
C SER A 129 -3.90 -1.41 -5.68
N PRO A 130 -4.29 -1.62 -6.96
CA PRO A 130 -5.33 -0.83 -7.62
C PRO A 130 -6.73 -1.30 -7.20
N ARG A 131 -7.00 -1.29 -5.91
CA ARG A 131 -8.22 -1.79 -5.26
C ARG A 131 -8.28 -1.33 -3.81
N PRO A 132 -9.46 -1.48 -3.12
CA PRO A 132 -9.50 -1.39 -1.66
C PRO A 132 -8.46 -2.29 -1.00
N HIS A 133 -7.85 -1.81 0.08
CA HIS A 133 -6.70 -2.43 0.74
C HIS A 133 -7.04 -2.91 2.16
N ASP A 134 -6.38 -3.98 2.62
CA ASP A 134 -6.65 -4.57 3.95
C ASP A 134 -6.35 -3.56 5.07
N THR A 135 -5.26 -2.80 4.95
CA THR A 135 -4.94 -1.73 5.91
C THR A 135 -6.01 -0.66 5.96
N GLY A 136 -6.67 -0.39 4.83
CA GLY A 136 -7.76 0.58 4.69
C GLY A 136 -9.08 0.17 5.37
N MET A 137 -9.17 -1.02 5.94
CA MET A 137 -10.36 -1.44 6.71
C MET A 137 -10.64 -0.52 7.91
N VAL A 138 -9.63 0.17 8.43
CA VAL A 138 -9.80 1.17 9.49
C VAL A 138 -10.71 2.31 9.07
N THR A 139 -10.80 2.63 7.78
CA THR A 139 -11.69 3.69 7.25
C THR A 139 -13.18 3.44 7.51
N MET A 140 -13.57 2.23 7.86
CA MET A 140 -14.96 1.92 8.23
C MET A 140 -15.38 2.56 9.56
N ILE A 141 -14.43 2.96 10.39
CA ILE A 141 -14.67 3.55 11.71
C ILE A 141 -14.00 4.90 11.91
N SER A 142 -12.97 5.23 11.12
CA SER A 142 -12.19 6.46 11.28
C SER A 142 -12.79 7.67 10.55
N GLN A 143 -13.66 7.45 9.56
CA GLN A 143 -14.18 8.50 8.68
C GLN A 143 -15.62 8.21 8.21
N ASP A 144 -16.29 9.22 7.69
CA ASP A 144 -17.71 9.16 7.28
C ASP A 144 -17.95 8.33 6.00
N LEU A 145 -16.97 8.26 5.09
CA LEU A 145 -17.01 7.40 3.91
C LEU A 145 -15.88 6.39 3.97
N SER A 146 -16.22 5.11 4.04
CA SER A 146 -15.23 4.04 3.99
C SER A 146 -14.50 3.98 2.65
N GLN A 147 -13.33 3.37 2.60
CA GLN A 147 -12.61 3.12 1.35
C GLN A 147 -13.48 2.45 0.27
N PHE A 148 -14.41 1.59 0.68
CA PHE A 148 -15.33 0.91 -0.24
C PHE A 148 -16.35 1.87 -0.85
N ALA A 149 -16.94 2.73 -0.03
CA ALA A 149 -17.88 3.74 -0.49
C ALA A 149 -17.21 4.74 -1.43
N ILE A 150 -15.98 5.16 -1.10
CA ILE A 150 -15.17 6.05 -1.94
C ILE A 150 -14.82 5.38 -3.26
N HIS A 151 -14.38 4.11 -3.23
CA HIS A 151 -14.08 3.33 -4.43
C HIS A 151 -15.30 3.24 -5.36
N ALA A 152 -16.46 2.88 -4.81
CA ALA A 152 -17.69 2.79 -5.58
C ALA A 152 -18.07 4.14 -6.21
N ARG A 153 -17.94 5.25 -5.48
CA ARG A 153 -18.17 6.58 -6.03
C ARG A 153 -17.24 6.90 -7.18
N ALA A 154 -15.95 6.64 -7.02
CA ALA A 154 -14.93 6.92 -8.01
C ALA A 154 -15.16 6.15 -9.32
N ILE A 155 -15.42 4.84 -9.26
CA ILE A 155 -15.65 4.01 -10.46
C ILE A 155 -16.98 4.32 -11.16
N LEU A 156 -17.95 4.86 -10.42
CA LEU A 156 -19.24 5.30 -10.99
C LEU A 156 -19.22 6.74 -11.51
N GLY A 157 -18.08 7.43 -11.44
CA GLY A 157 -17.96 8.82 -11.86
C GLY A 157 -18.72 9.79 -10.96
N LEU A 158 -19.00 9.41 -9.70
CA LEU A 158 -19.65 10.29 -8.74
C LEU A 158 -18.60 11.20 -8.07
N PRO A 159 -18.96 12.43 -7.70
CA PRO A 159 -18.02 13.32 -7.01
C PRO A 159 -17.60 12.76 -5.66
N ILE A 160 -16.34 12.99 -5.31
CA ILE A 160 -15.80 12.66 -3.98
C ILE A 160 -15.94 13.92 -3.11
N PRO A 161 -16.80 13.90 -2.09
CA PRO A 161 -16.91 15.04 -1.17
C PRO A 161 -15.72 15.12 -0.24
N ASP A 162 -15.60 16.21 0.51
CA ASP A 162 -14.66 16.30 1.62
C ASP A 162 -14.94 15.17 2.62
N ILE A 163 -13.93 14.36 2.88
CA ILE A 163 -14.06 13.23 3.79
C ILE A 163 -13.72 13.70 5.20
N ARG A 164 -14.69 13.57 6.10
CA ARG A 164 -14.53 13.94 7.50
C ARG A 164 -14.04 12.77 8.31
N THR A 165 -12.97 12.98 9.06
CA THR A 165 -12.47 12.01 10.03
C THR A 165 -13.20 12.15 11.37
N HIS A 166 -13.51 11.04 12.01
CA HIS A 166 -14.15 11.01 13.34
C HIS A 166 -13.13 11.14 14.47
N GLY A 167 -11.86 10.89 14.19
CA GLY A 167 -10.73 10.94 15.10
C GLY A 167 -9.81 9.73 14.94
N PRO A 168 -8.71 9.68 15.71
CA PRO A 168 -7.77 8.56 15.66
C PRO A 168 -8.48 7.24 15.96
N SER A 169 -8.25 6.27 15.09
CA SER A 169 -8.89 4.95 15.17
C SER A 169 -7.88 3.87 14.84
N ASP A 170 -8.06 2.68 15.43
CA ASP A 170 -7.25 1.51 15.10
C ASP A 170 -8.12 0.28 14.79
N ARG A 171 -7.55 -0.66 14.07
CA ARG A 171 -8.15 -1.94 13.74
C ARG A 171 -7.11 -3.04 13.80
N LYS A 172 -7.47 -4.16 14.44
CA LYS A 172 -6.65 -5.36 14.53
C LYS A 172 -7.27 -6.51 13.75
N SER A 173 -6.43 -7.32 13.11
CA SER A 173 -6.85 -8.61 12.57
C SER A 173 -7.11 -9.58 13.73
N THR A 174 -8.14 -10.40 13.57
CA THR A 174 -8.47 -11.50 14.51
C THR A 174 -7.92 -12.86 14.06
N ARG A 175 -7.09 -12.86 13.02
CA ARG A 175 -6.45 -14.07 12.47
C ARG A 175 -5.09 -14.33 13.10
#